data_2f04e2c6f84ee61f0c640b75c95b019c
#
_entry.id   2f04e2c6f84ee61f0c640b75c95b019c
#
_cell.length_a   1.000
_cell.length_b   1.000
_cell.length_c   1.000
_cell.angle_alpha   90.00
_cell.angle_beta   90.00
_cell.angle_gamma   90.00
#
_symmetry.space_group_name_H-M   'P 1'
#
loop_
_entity.id
_entity.type
_entity.pdbx_description
1 polymer ?
#
loop_
_entity_poly.entity_id
_entity_poly.type
_entity_poly.pdbx_seq_one_letter_code
_entity_poly.pdbx_strand_id
1 'polypeptide(L)'
;HNIDLHAVSGQGGGAAATFTAPGHETQFSFTALNAGLYIYHCATAPVGMHIANGMYGLILVEPKEGLPKVDKEFYVCQGDFYTKGTYGEAGLQQFDMDKALKEQPDYVVFNGKVGSLTGDKSMKVKVGETVRLFVGNGGPNLVSSFHVIGDIFDNVYVEGGSLVNHNVQTTLV
;
A
#
# COMPACT_ATOMS: atom_id res chain seq x y z
N HIS A 1 1.13 2.00 -19.34
CA HIS A 1 0.77 2.13 -17.92
C HIS A 1 0.01 3.42 -17.67
N ASN A 2 -0.68 3.49 -16.56
CA ASN A 2 -1.36 4.68 -16.05
C ASN A 2 -1.32 4.69 -14.53
N ILE A 3 -1.91 5.71 -13.91
CA ILE A 3 -2.06 5.76 -12.45
C ILE A 3 -3.52 6.05 -12.12
N ASP A 4 -4.16 5.15 -11.40
CA ASP A 4 -5.40 5.36 -10.68
C ASP A 4 -5.07 5.86 -9.28
N LEU A 5 -5.55 7.03 -8.92
CA LEU A 5 -5.32 7.68 -7.63
C LEU A 5 -6.61 7.67 -6.82
N HIS A 6 -6.72 6.84 -5.79
CA HIS A 6 -7.89 6.82 -4.92
C HIS A 6 -8.12 8.15 -4.19
N ALA A 7 -7.10 9.00 -4.10
CA ALA A 7 -7.21 10.37 -3.58
C ALA A 7 -7.95 11.34 -4.51
N VAL A 8 -8.20 10.94 -5.77
CA VAL A 8 -8.84 11.78 -6.78
C VAL A 8 -10.31 11.42 -6.89
N SER A 9 -11.18 12.34 -6.50
CA SER A 9 -12.64 12.21 -6.64
C SER A 9 -13.04 12.50 -8.09
N GLY A 10 -12.97 11.49 -8.94
CA GLY A 10 -13.28 11.62 -10.36
C GLY A 10 -13.32 10.27 -11.05
N GLN A 11 -13.65 10.26 -12.33
CA GLN A 11 -13.78 9.04 -13.11
C GLN A 11 -12.45 8.29 -13.19
N GLY A 12 -12.42 7.05 -12.68
CA GLY A 12 -11.25 6.17 -12.69
C GLY A 12 -10.02 6.77 -12.02
N GLY A 13 -10.18 7.60 -10.96
CA GLY A 13 -9.05 8.19 -10.24
C GLY A 13 -8.04 8.93 -11.13
N GLY A 14 -8.47 9.39 -12.31
CA GLY A 14 -7.61 10.02 -13.32
C GLY A 14 -6.87 9.05 -14.24
N ALA A 15 -7.13 7.76 -14.18
CA ALA A 15 -6.40 6.72 -14.92
C ALA A 15 -6.35 6.96 -16.45
N ALA A 16 -7.44 7.45 -17.05
CA ALA A 16 -7.47 7.75 -18.47
C ALA A 16 -6.56 8.93 -18.85
N ALA A 17 -6.47 9.94 -17.98
CA ALA A 17 -5.64 11.13 -18.21
C ALA A 17 -4.14 10.88 -18.00
N THR A 18 -3.79 9.80 -17.32
CA THR A 18 -2.40 9.46 -16.96
C THR A 18 -1.80 8.36 -17.82
N PHE A 19 -2.52 7.87 -18.82
CA PHE A 19 -2.03 6.81 -19.68
C PHE A 19 -0.75 7.23 -20.42
N THR A 20 0.29 6.39 -20.29
CA THR A 20 1.61 6.66 -20.85
C THR A 20 2.13 5.40 -21.54
N ALA A 21 2.45 5.52 -22.83
CA ALA A 21 3.06 4.45 -23.61
C ALA A 21 4.59 4.40 -23.38
N PRO A 22 5.26 3.25 -23.65
CA PRO A 22 6.70 3.16 -23.57
C PRO A 22 7.41 4.25 -24.40
N GLY A 23 8.42 4.90 -23.81
CA GLY A 23 9.15 5.99 -24.45
C GLY A 23 8.46 7.35 -24.47
N HIS A 24 7.27 7.45 -23.87
CA HIS A 24 6.52 8.70 -23.75
C HIS A 24 6.43 9.16 -22.30
N GLU A 25 6.10 10.44 -22.15
CA GLU A 25 5.85 11.09 -20.87
C GLU A 25 4.45 11.71 -20.89
N THR A 26 3.74 11.64 -19.76
CA THR A 26 2.45 12.27 -19.56
C THR A 26 2.50 13.10 -18.30
N GLN A 27 2.16 14.36 -18.41
CA GLN A 27 2.05 15.29 -17.30
C GLN A 27 0.58 15.59 -17.01
N PHE A 28 0.19 15.53 -15.75
CA PHE A 28 -1.15 15.85 -15.28
C PHE A 28 -1.10 16.62 -13.96
N SER A 29 -2.20 17.26 -13.62
CA SER A 29 -2.38 17.96 -12.35
C SER A 29 -3.74 17.66 -11.76
N PHE A 30 -3.82 17.58 -10.46
CA PHE A 30 -5.08 17.42 -9.74
C PHE A 30 -5.03 18.19 -8.41
N THR A 31 -6.20 18.44 -7.84
CA THR A 31 -6.34 19.00 -6.50
C THR A 31 -6.90 17.91 -5.59
N ALA A 32 -6.18 17.58 -4.53
CA ALA A 32 -6.66 16.67 -3.50
C ALA A 32 -7.73 17.39 -2.65
N LEU A 33 -8.94 16.84 -2.60
CA LEU A 33 -10.09 17.47 -1.96
C LEU A 33 -10.39 16.93 -0.56
N ASN A 34 -10.02 15.69 -0.30
CA ASN A 34 -10.33 15.00 0.95
C ASN A 34 -9.03 14.56 1.63
N ALA A 35 -8.85 14.91 2.88
CA ALA A 35 -7.75 14.42 3.69
C ALA A 35 -7.90 12.90 3.94
N GLY A 36 -6.78 12.17 3.91
CA GLY A 36 -6.76 10.74 4.14
C GLY A 36 -5.51 10.07 3.57
N LEU A 37 -5.37 8.80 3.89
CA LEU A 37 -4.35 7.92 3.32
C LEU A 37 -5.00 7.06 2.23
N TYR A 38 -4.49 7.14 1.02
CA TYR A 38 -5.08 6.50 -0.16
C TYR A 38 -4.07 5.63 -0.86
N ILE A 39 -4.56 4.55 -1.47
CA ILE A 39 -3.77 3.77 -2.41
C ILE A 39 -3.76 4.45 -3.78
N TYR A 40 -2.69 4.25 -4.53
CA TYR A 40 -2.66 4.45 -5.98
C TYR A 40 -2.06 3.21 -6.64
N HIS A 41 -2.47 2.92 -7.86
CA HIS A 41 -1.98 1.76 -8.60
C HIS A 41 -2.10 1.94 -10.11
N CYS A 42 -1.44 1.07 -10.87
CA CYS A 42 -1.67 0.98 -12.30
C CYS A 42 -3.05 0.36 -12.56
N ALA A 43 -3.83 1.00 -13.41
CA ALA A 43 -5.15 0.51 -13.85
C ALA A 43 -5.19 0.14 -15.33
N THR A 44 -4.04 -0.09 -15.96
CA THR A 44 -3.95 -0.61 -17.32
C THR A 44 -4.28 -2.11 -17.32
N ALA A 45 -5.12 -2.55 -18.23
CA ALA A 45 -5.48 -3.98 -18.35
C ALA A 45 -4.27 -4.84 -18.78
N PRO A 46 -4.11 -6.05 -18.23
CA PRO A 46 -4.86 -6.67 -17.14
C PRO A 46 -4.44 -6.10 -15.79
N VAL A 47 -5.37 -5.42 -15.12
CA VAL A 47 -5.09 -4.60 -13.93
C VAL A 47 -4.43 -5.40 -12.81
N GLY A 48 -4.98 -6.56 -12.46
CA GLY A 48 -4.44 -7.42 -11.40
C GLY A 48 -3.00 -7.85 -11.64
N MET A 49 -2.60 -8.07 -12.89
CA MET A 49 -1.21 -8.42 -13.23
C MET A 49 -0.25 -7.24 -12.95
N HIS A 50 -0.65 -6.02 -13.31
CA HIS A 50 0.17 -4.84 -13.05
C HIS A 50 0.35 -4.58 -11.56
N ILE A 51 -0.73 -4.71 -10.79
CA ILE A 51 -0.69 -4.58 -9.32
C ILE A 51 0.17 -5.69 -8.71
N ALA A 52 -0.02 -6.95 -9.12
CA ALA A 52 0.76 -8.10 -8.63
C ALA A 52 2.25 -8.02 -8.97
N ASN A 53 2.65 -7.15 -9.90
CA ASN A 53 4.05 -6.83 -10.18
C ASN A 53 4.58 -5.62 -9.37
N GLY A 54 3.81 -5.15 -8.38
CA GLY A 54 4.24 -4.10 -7.46
C GLY A 54 3.92 -2.68 -7.93
N MET A 55 3.03 -2.50 -8.90
CA MET A 55 2.67 -1.17 -9.41
C MET A 55 1.59 -0.51 -8.53
N TYR A 56 1.91 -0.24 -7.30
CA TYR A 56 1.06 0.42 -6.30
C TYR A 56 1.89 1.19 -5.26
N GLY A 57 1.24 2.05 -4.51
CA GLY A 57 1.81 2.76 -3.38
C GLY A 57 0.75 3.56 -2.63
N LEU A 58 1.18 4.34 -1.66
CA LEU A 58 0.28 5.16 -0.85
C LEU A 58 0.53 6.65 -1.11
N ILE A 59 -0.54 7.43 -1.08
CA ILE A 59 -0.52 8.88 -1.09
C ILE A 59 -1.25 9.40 0.15
N LEU A 60 -0.57 10.24 0.91
CA LEU A 60 -1.16 10.95 2.05
C LEU A 60 -1.62 12.33 1.59
N VAL A 61 -2.90 12.61 1.79
CA VAL A 61 -3.47 13.95 1.71
C VAL A 61 -3.64 14.46 3.13
N GLU A 62 -2.76 15.33 3.55
CA GLU A 62 -2.81 15.87 4.92
C GLU A 62 -4.02 16.81 5.11
N PRO A 63 -4.65 16.80 6.30
CA PRO A 63 -5.61 17.82 6.66
C PRO A 63 -4.93 19.20 6.72
N LYS A 64 -5.70 20.28 6.55
CA LYS A 64 -5.15 21.66 6.50
C LYS A 64 -4.39 22.04 7.77
N GLU A 65 -4.80 21.52 8.90
CA GLU A 65 -4.17 21.72 10.22
C GLU A 65 -2.93 20.82 10.42
N GLY A 66 -2.65 19.94 9.48
CA GLY A 66 -1.62 18.92 9.59
C GLY A 66 -2.04 17.74 10.46
N LEU A 67 -1.19 16.74 10.55
CA LEU A 67 -1.36 15.60 11.44
C LEU A 67 -0.79 15.90 12.83
N PRO A 68 -1.30 15.28 13.92
CA PRO A 68 -0.69 15.37 15.24
C PRO A 68 0.79 15.01 15.19
N LYS A 69 1.61 15.71 15.97
CA LYS A 69 3.04 15.42 16.02
C LYS A 69 3.31 14.06 16.66
N VAL A 70 4.26 13.33 16.10
CA VAL A 70 4.76 12.06 16.63
C VAL A 70 6.29 12.06 16.56
N ASP A 71 6.93 11.16 17.29
CA ASP A 71 8.39 11.06 17.30
C ASP A 71 8.92 10.34 16.06
N LYS A 72 8.16 9.38 15.54
CA LYS A 72 8.54 8.59 14.35
C LYS A 72 7.35 8.25 13.47
N GLU A 73 7.65 8.14 12.17
CA GLU A 73 6.70 7.72 11.15
C GLU A 73 7.29 6.58 10.33
N PHE A 74 6.47 5.59 10.03
CA PHE A 74 6.85 4.46 9.19
C PHE A 74 5.81 4.16 8.14
N TYR A 75 6.29 3.76 6.97
CA TYR A 75 5.50 3.26 5.85
C TYR A 75 5.51 1.73 5.88
N VAL A 76 4.32 1.12 5.86
CA VAL A 76 4.13 -0.33 5.81
C VAL A 76 3.07 -0.65 4.78
N CYS A 77 3.46 -1.28 3.69
CA CYS A 77 2.53 -1.65 2.62
C CYS A 77 2.63 -3.14 2.34
N GLN A 78 1.53 -3.86 2.55
CA GLN A 78 1.42 -5.28 2.22
C GLN A 78 1.22 -5.45 0.71
N GLY A 79 1.73 -6.54 0.17
CA GLY A 79 1.45 -6.98 -1.19
C GLY A 79 1.62 -8.49 -1.32
N ASP A 80 0.86 -9.08 -2.22
CA ASP A 80 0.88 -10.51 -2.53
C ASP A 80 1.40 -10.74 -3.94
N PHE A 81 2.33 -11.69 -4.08
CA PHE A 81 3.03 -11.99 -5.32
C PHE A 81 2.79 -13.44 -5.76
N TYR A 82 2.59 -13.63 -7.05
CA TYR A 82 2.23 -14.90 -7.68
C TYR A 82 3.27 -15.22 -8.74
N THR A 83 4.12 -16.20 -8.49
CA THR A 83 5.27 -16.51 -9.35
C THR A 83 5.22 -17.91 -9.92
N LYS A 84 5.70 -18.08 -11.18
CA LYS A 84 5.81 -19.39 -11.81
C LYS A 84 6.97 -20.23 -11.30
N GLY A 85 8.02 -19.56 -10.83
CA GLY A 85 9.20 -20.22 -10.29
C GLY A 85 8.96 -20.91 -8.94
N THR A 86 9.91 -21.70 -8.53
CA THR A 86 9.90 -22.35 -7.21
C THR A 86 10.06 -21.28 -6.11
N TYR A 87 9.40 -21.46 -4.98
CA TYR A 87 9.55 -20.57 -3.83
C TYR A 87 11.02 -20.38 -3.45
N GLY A 88 11.45 -19.13 -3.35
CA GLY A 88 12.84 -18.78 -3.04
C GLY A 88 13.82 -18.84 -4.20
N GLU A 89 13.38 -19.21 -5.41
CA GLU A 89 14.22 -19.20 -6.60
C GLU A 89 14.71 -17.79 -6.92
N ALA A 90 16.02 -17.66 -7.14
CA ALA A 90 16.64 -16.37 -7.46
C ALA A 90 16.43 -16.00 -8.94
N GLY A 91 16.39 -14.69 -9.19
CA GLY A 91 16.28 -14.14 -10.55
C GLY A 91 14.88 -13.62 -10.88
N LEU A 92 14.68 -13.31 -12.16
CA LEU A 92 13.40 -12.81 -12.65
C LEU A 92 12.34 -13.91 -12.63
N GLN A 93 11.26 -13.68 -11.89
CA GLN A 93 10.12 -14.58 -11.80
C GLN A 93 8.96 -14.07 -12.67
N GLN A 94 8.41 -14.95 -13.49
CA GLN A 94 7.22 -14.63 -14.28
C GLN A 94 5.98 -14.65 -13.40
N PHE A 95 5.06 -13.75 -13.68
CA PHE A 95 3.74 -13.73 -13.04
C PHE A 95 2.93 -15.00 -13.39
N ASP A 96 2.26 -15.57 -12.39
CA ASP A 96 1.37 -16.72 -12.54
C ASP A 96 -0.09 -16.30 -12.38
N MET A 97 -0.79 -16.23 -13.51
CA MET A 97 -2.21 -15.84 -13.55
C MET A 97 -3.11 -16.88 -12.86
N ASP A 98 -2.80 -18.17 -12.99
CA ASP A 98 -3.63 -19.23 -12.42
C ASP A 98 -3.59 -19.20 -10.89
N LYS A 99 -2.43 -18.95 -10.31
CA LYS A 99 -2.28 -18.75 -8.86
C LYS A 99 -3.00 -17.46 -8.41
N ALA A 100 -2.89 -16.38 -9.18
CA ALA A 100 -3.57 -15.14 -8.87
C ALA A 100 -5.10 -15.28 -8.88
N LEU A 101 -5.65 -15.96 -9.87
CA LEU A 101 -7.10 -16.23 -9.95
C LEU A 101 -7.60 -17.16 -8.82
N LYS A 102 -6.73 -17.99 -8.27
CA LYS A 102 -7.03 -18.87 -7.14
C LYS A 102 -6.70 -18.24 -5.78
N GLU A 103 -6.21 -17.00 -5.76
CA GLU A 103 -5.77 -16.32 -4.55
C GLU A 103 -4.72 -17.11 -3.75
N GLN A 104 -3.78 -17.75 -4.46
CA GLN A 104 -2.72 -18.58 -3.89
C GLN A 104 -1.34 -17.95 -4.12
N PRO A 105 -0.99 -16.87 -3.38
CA PRO A 105 0.29 -16.22 -3.55
C PRO A 105 1.46 -17.09 -3.07
N ASP A 106 2.60 -16.97 -3.74
CA ASP A 106 3.86 -17.55 -3.25
C ASP A 106 4.47 -16.69 -2.14
N TYR A 107 4.23 -15.38 -2.20
CA TYR A 107 4.77 -14.42 -1.21
C TYR A 107 3.71 -13.42 -0.79
N VAL A 108 3.61 -13.22 0.52
CA VAL A 108 2.93 -12.07 1.12
C VAL A 108 3.98 -11.31 1.92
N VAL A 109 4.25 -10.09 1.55
CA VAL A 109 5.38 -9.33 2.09
C VAL A 109 4.99 -7.89 2.41
N PHE A 110 5.74 -7.28 3.31
CA PHE A 110 5.71 -5.84 3.51
C PHE A 110 6.78 -5.15 2.66
N ASN A 111 6.43 -4.00 2.10
CA ASN A 111 7.31 -3.14 1.30
C ASN A 111 8.03 -3.90 0.18
N GLY A 112 7.30 -4.79 -0.51
CA GLY A 112 7.68 -5.45 -1.75
C GLY A 112 8.81 -6.48 -1.68
N LYS A 113 9.26 -6.87 -0.48
CA LYS A 113 10.40 -7.78 -0.32
C LYS A 113 10.34 -8.59 0.97
N VAL A 114 10.68 -9.87 0.88
CA VAL A 114 10.94 -10.70 2.06
C VAL A 114 12.04 -10.07 2.91
N GLY A 115 11.76 -9.90 4.21
CA GLY A 115 12.72 -9.33 5.15
C GLY A 115 12.98 -7.83 5.02
N SER A 116 12.11 -7.08 4.30
CA SER A 116 12.27 -5.62 4.13
C SER A 116 12.24 -4.82 5.43
N LEU A 117 11.53 -5.31 6.45
CA LEU A 117 11.35 -4.67 7.75
C LEU A 117 11.88 -5.52 8.91
N THR A 118 12.89 -6.37 8.66
CA THR A 118 13.47 -7.26 9.68
C THR A 118 14.96 -7.03 9.89
N GLY A 119 15.49 -7.50 11.02
CA GLY A 119 16.90 -7.35 11.36
C GLY A 119 17.33 -5.89 11.43
N ASP A 120 18.39 -5.54 10.73
CA ASP A 120 18.93 -4.16 10.70
C ASP A 120 17.97 -3.14 10.09
N LYS A 121 17.01 -3.61 9.27
CA LYS A 121 15.97 -2.80 8.62
C LYS A 121 14.68 -2.68 9.44
N SER A 122 14.62 -3.28 10.63
CA SER A 122 13.46 -3.18 11.51
C SER A 122 13.17 -1.73 11.88
N MET A 123 11.89 -1.42 12.06
CA MET A 123 11.42 -0.14 12.57
C MET A 123 11.86 0.00 14.03
N LYS A 124 12.83 0.90 14.27
CA LYS A 124 13.45 1.07 15.61
C LYS A 124 12.81 2.24 16.33
N VAL A 125 12.27 1.96 17.51
CA VAL A 125 11.65 2.94 18.40
C VAL A 125 12.21 2.78 19.82
N LYS A 126 12.09 3.84 20.63
CA LYS A 126 12.45 3.82 22.04
C LYS A 126 11.19 3.82 22.89
N VAL A 127 11.28 3.28 24.09
CA VAL A 127 10.19 3.34 25.06
C VAL A 127 9.83 4.81 25.34
N GLY A 128 8.54 5.13 25.24
CA GLY A 128 8.00 6.47 25.42
C GLY A 128 7.89 7.30 24.13
N GLU A 129 8.45 6.83 23.00
CA GLU A 129 8.23 7.48 21.71
C GLU A 129 6.83 7.17 21.16
N THR A 130 6.18 8.19 20.62
CA THR A 130 4.94 8.04 19.84
C THR A 130 5.26 7.73 18.38
N VAL A 131 4.51 6.80 17.81
CA VAL A 131 4.75 6.30 16.45
C VAL A 131 3.49 6.42 15.60
N ARG A 132 3.66 6.85 14.36
CA ARG A 132 2.62 6.77 13.32
C ARG A 132 3.02 5.73 12.28
N LEU A 133 2.09 4.84 11.99
CA LEU A 133 2.22 3.87 10.91
C LEU A 133 1.27 4.28 9.77
N PHE A 134 1.80 4.47 8.59
CA PHE A 134 1.03 4.58 7.35
C PHE A 134 0.94 3.18 6.76
N VAL A 135 -0.20 2.53 7.01
CA VAL A 135 -0.40 1.12 6.63
C VAL A 135 -1.30 1.04 5.41
N GLY A 136 -0.87 0.32 4.41
CA GLY A 136 -1.64 0.07 3.22
C GLY A 136 -1.53 -1.37 2.74
N ASN A 137 -2.45 -1.74 1.85
CA ASN A 137 -2.47 -3.05 1.22
C ASN A 137 -2.62 -2.88 -0.29
N GLY A 138 -1.55 -3.20 -1.03
CA GLY A 138 -1.55 -3.16 -2.49
C GLY A 138 -2.25 -4.36 -3.12
N GLY A 139 -2.46 -5.41 -2.38
CA GLY A 139 -3.06 -6.63 -2.89
C GLY A 139 -2.18 -7.36 -3.92
N PRO A 140 -2.79 -7.92 -5.00
CA PRO A 140 -4.13 -7.59 -5.54
C PRO A 140 -5.32 -8.30 -4.89
N ASN A 141 -5.12 -9.38 -4.15
CA ASN A 141 -6.24 -10.23 -3.74
C ASN A 141 -6.47 -10.28 -2.23
N LEU A 142 -5.39 -10.34 -1.42
CA LEU A 142 -5.55 -10.62 -0.01
C LEU A 142 -5.86 -9.37 0.80
N VAL A 143 -6.80 -9.49 1.72
CA VAL A 143 -7.09 -8.50 2.76
C VAL A 143 -6.02 -8.59 3.85
N SER A 144 -5.67 -7.47 4.45
CA SER A 144 -4.79 -7.41 5.61
C SER A 144 -5.58 -7.14 6.89
N SER A 145 -5.33 -7.95 7.91
CA SER A 145 -5.76 -7.68 9.29
C SER A 145 -4.52 -7.28 10.08
N PHE A 146 -4.25 -5.99 10.15
CA PHE A 146 -3.00 -5.47 10.69
C PHE A 146 -3.04 -5.36 12.21
N HIS A 147 -2.00 -5.88 12.87
CA HIS A 147 -1.83 -5.85 14.31
C HIS A 147 -0.34 -5.71 14.67
N VAL A 148 -0.04 -5.00 15.72
CA VAL A 148 1.29 -4.97 16.34
C VAL A 148 1.25 -5.85 17.58
N ILE A 149 1.95 -7.00 17.54
CA ILE A 149 1.96 -7.95 18.64
C ILE A 149 2.58 -7.31 19.88
N GLY A 150 1.84 -7.34 20.99
CA GLY A 150 2.28 -6.78 22.27
C GLY A 150 1.91 -5.32 22.48
N ASP A 151 1.14 -4.74 21.57
CA ASP A 151 0.68 -3.36 21.68
C ASP A 151 -0.80 -3.20 21.32
N ILE A 152 -1.37 -2.06 21.71
CA ILE A 152 -2.73 -1.63 21.40
C ILE A 152 -2.63 -0.24 20.78
N PHE A 153 -3.26 -0.06 19.63
CA PHE A 153 -3.26 1.25 18.96
C PHE A 153 -4.09 2.26 19.76
N ASP A 154 -3.47 3.37 20.14
CA ASP A 154 -4.19 4.50 20.73
C ASP A 154 -5.26 5.05 19.78
N ASN A 155 -4.89 5.19 18.52
CA ASN A 155 -5.74 5.75 17.47
C ASN A 155 -5.57 4.98 16.16
N VAL A 156 -6.69 4.59 15.54
CA VAL A 156 -6.75 4.05 14.18
C VAL A 156 -7.67 4.90 13.34
N TYR A 157 -7.12 5.51 12.30
CA TYR A 157 -7.89 6.20 11.27
C TYR A 157 -8.48 5.16 10.33
N VAL A 158 -9.77 4.87 10.50
CA VAL A 158 -10.46 3.79 9.80
C VAL A 158 -10.39 4.02 8.29
N GLU A 159 -9.89 3.02 7.57
CA GLU A 159 -9.68 3.07 6.11
C GLU A 159 -8.89 4.31 5.65
N GLY A 160 -7.99 4.82 6.50
CA GLY A 160 -7.21 6.02 6.23
C GLY A 160 -8.02 7.32 6.20
N GLY A 161 -9.29 7.29 6.59
CA GLY A 161 -10.20 8.44 6.59
C GLY A 161 -10.16 9.27 7.86
N SER A 162 -11.26 9.99 8.14
CA SER A 162 -11.38 10.89 9.30
C SER A 162 -12.01 10.25 10.53
N LEU A 163 -12.61 9.07 10.39
CA LEU A 163 -13.17 8.33 11.53
C LEU A 163 -12.04 7.69 12.34
N VAL A 164 -12.00 7.96 13.63
CA VAL A 164 -10.95 7.44 14.52
C VAL A 164 -11.54 6.46 15.52
N ASN A 165 -11.02 5.24 15.54
CA ASN A 165 -11.23 4.27 16.60
C ASN A 165 -10.10 4.36 17.62
N HIS A 166 -10.45 4.24 18.90
CA HIS A 166 -9.50 4.34 20.01
C HIS A 166 -9.33 3.00 20.71
N ASN A 167 -8.10 2.74 21.18
CA ASN A 167 -7.78 1.58 22.00
C ASN A 167 -8.15 0.24 21.34
N VAL A 168 -7.84 0.10 20.06
CA VAL A 168 -8.12 -1.12 19.29
C VAL A 168 -6.83 -1.89 18.98
N GLN A 169 -6.91 -3.21 18.96
CA GLN A 169 -5.74 -4.08 18.75
C GLN A 169 -5.48 -4.42 17.28
N THR A 170 -6.47 -4.27 16.43
CA THR A 170 -6.41 -4.72 15.02
C THR A 170 -7.20 -3.77 14.14
N THR A 171 -6.75 -3.58 12.92
CA THR A 171 -7.49 -2.87 11.88
C THR A 171 -7.44 -3.63 10.56
N LEU A 172 -8.52 -3.57 9.80
CA LEU A 172 -8.52 -4.00 8.39
C LEU A 172 -7.82 -2.95 7.52
N VAL A 173 -7.10 -3.44 6.49
CA VAL A 173 -6.38 -2.63 5.51
C VAL A 173 -6.59 -3.20 4.12
#